data_c8326ada9f97cb2cb5cb88707acc39aa
#
_entry.id   c8326ada9f97cb2cb5cb88707acc39aa
#
_cell.length_a   1.000
_cell.length_b   1.000
_cell.length_c   1.000
_cell.angle_alpha   90.00
_cell.angle_beta   90.00
_cell.angle_gamma   90.00
#
_symmetry.space_group_name_H-M   'P 1'
#
loop_
_entity.id
_entity.type
_entity.pdbx_description
1 polymer ?
#
loop_
_entity_poly.entity_id
_entity_poly.type
_entity_poly.pdbx_seq_one_letter_code
_entity_poly.pdbx_strand_id
1 'polypeptide(L)'
;MVVKAGQNHAMLPVVVKREDPFIKNACVYLRLRLKENGFFKESFKSDRFYTIEITDQLIQPACWDIVRHYFGGEYGRVKFRFMIDSATWVINDQWFDDHFGSYENVDMGYTAYLSNFYTNRLIELNRERREQGLDVLKEDDGTIVQFADNGDLQTYI
;
A
#
# COMPACT_ATOMS: atom_id res chain seq x y z
N MET A 1 17.96 -9.86 -21.50
CA MET A 1 16.90 -10.87 -21.34
C MET A 1 17.13 -11.96 -22.37
N VAL A 2 17.11 -13.22 -21.98
CA VAL A 2 17.29 -14.37 -22.88
C VAL A 2 16.12 -15.33 -22.65
N VAL A 3 15.40 -15.68 -23.70
CA VAL A 3 14.41 -16.78 -23.67
C VAL A 3 15.19 -18.08 -23.84
N LYS A 4 15.10 -18.99 -22.88
CA LYS A 4 15.83 -20.27 -22.92
C LYS A 4 15.24 -21.19 -24.01
N ALA A 5 16.08 -22.03 -24.60
CA ALA A 5 15.64 -22.99 -25.60
C ALA A 5 14.50 -23.89 -25.02
N GLY A 6 13.41 -24.04 -25.78
CA GLY A 6 12.23 -24.79 -25.38
C GLY A 6 11.22 -24.00 -24.52
N GLN A 7 11.48 -22.73 -24.19
CA GLN A 7 10.54 -21.85 -23.51
C GLN A 7 9.99 -20.79 -24.47
N ASN A 8 8.72 -20.43 -24.28
CA ASN A 8 8.01 -19.42 -25.05
C ASN A 8 7.89 -18.06 -24.32
N HIS A 9 8.47 -17.95 -23.12
CA HIS A 9 8.43 -16.75 -22.29
C HIS A 9 9.75 -16.54 -21.51
N ALA A 10 9.99 -15.31 -21.08
CA ALA A 10 11.04 -14.99 -20.14
C ALA A 10 10.56 -13.85 -19.22
N MET A 11 10.99 -13.88 -17.96
CA MET A 11 10.71 -12.81 -17.01
C MET A 11 11.80 -11.74 -17.07
N LEU A 12 11.39 -10.49 -17.15
CA LEU A 12 12.27 -9.32 -17.06
C LEU A 12 12.09 -8.71 -15.67
N PRO A 13 13.05 -8.89 -14.75
CA PRO A 13 12.98 -8.21 -13.45
C PRO A 13 13.20 -6.71 -13.63
N VAL A 14 12.30 -5.89 -13.08
CA VAL A 14 12.46 -4.45 -12.96
C VAL A 14 12.75 -4.14 -11.50
N VAL A 15 13.95 -3.62 -11.23
CA VAL A 15 14.36 -3.23 -9.87
C VAL A 15 14.19 -1.73 -9.74
N VAL A 16 13.32 -1.31 -8.83
CA VAL A 16 13.06 0.09 -8.50
C VAL A 16 13.83 0.46 -7.24
N LYS A 17 14.62 1.54 -7.32
CA LYS A 17 15.31 2.09 -6.14
C LYS A 17 14.37 3.06 -5.43
N ARG A 18 13.75 2.61 -4.35
CA ARG A 18 12.77 3.39 -3.57
C ARG A 18 13.35 4.67 -2.95
N GLU A 19 14.66 4.75 -2.79
CA GLU A 19 15.34 5.92 -2.21
C GLU A 19 15.45 7.11 -3.17
N ASP A 20 15.12 6.92 -4.45
CA ASP A 20 15.18 7.98 -5.45
C ASP A 20 14.18 9.09 -5.11
N PRO A 21 14.63 10.37 -4.97
CA PRO A 21 13.76 11.49 -4.61
C PRO A 21 12.61 11.71 -5.60
N PHE A 22 12.78 11.33 -6.88
CA PHE A 22 11.72 11.44 -7.89
C PHE A 22 10.52 10.54 -7.60
N ILE A 23 10.75 9.36 -7.00
CA ILE A 23 9.69 8.40 -6.69
C ILE A 23 8.90 8.83 -5.45
N LYS A 24 9.55 9.51 -4.51
CA LYS A 24 8.93 9.91 -3.24
C LYS A 24 7.82 10.95 -3.39
N ASN A 25 7.92 11.81 -4.41
CA ASN A 25 7.05 12.99 -4.55
C ASN A 25 6.26 13.00 -5.87
N ALA A 26 6.47 12.03 -6.73
CA ALA A 26 5.84 11.97 -8.05
C ALA A 26 5.54 10.54 -8.47
N CYS A 27 4.54 10.41 -9.32
CA CYS A 27 4.31 9.19 -10.07
C CYS A 27 5.23 9.19 -11.29
N VAL A 28 6.03 8.14 -11.44
CA VAL A 28 7.00 7.97 -12.53
C VAL A 28 6.54 6.82 -13.43
N TYR A 29 6.56 7.05 -14.75
CA TYR A 29 6.16 6.04 -15.72
C TYR A 29 7.39 5.48 -16.43
N LEU A 30 7.63 4.18 -16.30
CA LEU A 30 8.62 3.46 -17.08
C LEU A 30 7.94 2.84 -18.30
N ARG A 31 8.24 3.34 -19.48
CA ARG A 31 7.72 2.80 -20.73
C ARG A 31 8.74 1.90 -21.41
N LEU A 32 8.47 0.61 -21.44
CA LEU A 32 9.29 -0.40 -22.11
C LEU A 32 8.75 -0.63 -23.52
N ARG A 33 9.66 -0.84 -24.47
CA ARG A 33 9.32 -1.22 -25.84
C ARG A 33 10.04 -2.50 -26.21
N LEU A 34 9.29 -3.48 -26.71
CA LEU A 34 9.87 -4.64 -27.38
C LEU A 34 10.31 -4.26 -28.79
N LYS A 35 11.57 -4.55 -29.13
CA LYS A 35 12.13 -4.39 -30.46
C LYS A 35 12.39 -5.75 -31.07
N GLU A 36 12.20 -5.84 -32.39
CA GLU A 36 12.61 -7.03 -33.14
C GLU A 36 14.13 -7.21 -33.09
N ASN A 37 14.52 -8.44 -33.27
CA ASN A 37 15.93 -8.83 -33.41
C ASN A 37 16.03 -9.97 -34.45
N GLY A 38 17.23 -10.54 -34.65
CA GLY A 38 17.45 -11.59 -35.63
C GLY A 38 16.65 -12.89 -35.41
N PHE A 39 16.00 -13.05 -34.25
CA PHE A 39 15.25 -14.26 -33.87
C PHE A 39 13.75 -14.01 -33.71
N PHE A 40 13.34 -12.79 -33.38
CA PHE A 40 11.96 -12.45 -33.10
C PHE A 40 11.52 -11.22 -33.90
N LYS A 41 10.38 -11.35 -34.59
CA LYS A 41 9.74 -10.23 -35.31
C LYS A 41 8.85 -9.45 -34.35
N GLU A 42 8.62 -8.18 -34.66
CA GLU A 42 7.68 -7.34 -33.91
C GLU A 42 6.27 -7.89 -34.01
N SER A 43 5.57 -7.92 -32.85
CA SER A 43 4.16 -8.24 -32.74
C SER A 43 3.27 -7.06 -33.15
N PHE A 44 1.95 -7.15 -32.93
CA PHE A 44 0.99 -6.07 -33.16
C PHE A 44 1.38 -4.80 -32.36
N LYS A 45 0.98 -3.62 -32.86
CA LYS A 45 1.36 -2.34 -32.23
C LYS A 45 0.94 -2.24 -30.75
N SER A 46 -0.21 -2.81 -30.39
CA SER A 46 -0.72 -2.85 -29.00
C SER A 46 0.22 -3.56 -28.03
N ASP A 47 0.93 -4.60 -28.49
CA ASP A 47 1.66 -5.52 -27.60
C ASP A 47 3.17 -5.16 -27.51
N ARG A 48 3.57 -4.06 -28.16
CA ARG A 48 4.98 -3.63 -28.21
C ARG A 48 5.40 -2.78 -27.01
N PHE A 49 4.45 -2.18 -26.33
CA PHE A 49 4.71 -1.26 -25.25
C PHE A 49 4.14 -1.78 -23.94
N TYR A 50 4.93 -1.67 -22.90
CA TYR A 50 4.53 -1.92 -21.55
C TYR A 50 4.80 -0.66 -20.74
N THR A 51 3.80 -0.16 -20.04
CA THR A 51 3.96 0.99 -19.15
C THR A 51 3.84 0.50 -17.72
N ILE A 52 4.85 0.76 -16.92
CA ILE A 52 4.87 0.48 -15.48
C ILE A 52 4.76 1.82 -14.79
N GLU A 53 3.74 1.97 -13.97
CA GLU A 53 3.59 3.09 -13.06
C GLU A 53 4.35 2.79 -11.79
N ILE A 54 5.20 3.72 -11.37
CA ILE A 54 6.03 3.60 -10.18
C ILE A 54 5.75 4.82 -9.31
N THR A 55 5.20 4.60 -8.13
CA THR A 55 4.93 5.66 -7.17
C THR A 55 5.19 5.17 -5.75
N ASP A 56 5.66 6.04 -4.87
CA ASP A 56 5.69 5.83 -3.42
C ASP A 56 4.54 6.60 -2.73
N GLN A 57 3.68 7.23 -3.51
CA GLN A 57 2.50 7.89 -2.98
C GLN A 57 1.46 6.84 -2.57
N LEU A 58 1.03 6.93 -1.33
CA LEU A 58 -0.08 6.14 -0.84
C LEU A 58 -1.38 6.83 -1.25
N ILE A 59 -2.09 6.19 -2.17
CA ILE A 59 -3.40 6.65 -2.65
C ILE A 59 -4.47 6.00 -1.77
N GLN A 60 -5.47 6.78 -1.40
CA GLN A 60 -6.62 6.26 -0.65
C GLN A 60 -7.31 5.16 -1.46
N PRO A 61 -7.48 3.94 -0.91
CA PRO A 61 -8.25 2.88 -1.54
C PRO A 61 -9.68 3.32 -1.82
N ALA A 62 -10.25 2.90 -2.95
CA ALA A 62 -11.59 3.30 -3.36
C ALA A 62 -12.68 2.91 -2.34
N CYS A 63 -12.49 1.79 -1.64
CA CYS A 63 -13.41 1.30 -0.60
C CYS A 63 -13.14 1.88 0.80
N TRP A 64 -12.32 2.94 0.92
CA TRP A 64 -11.97 3.49 2.24
C TRP A 64 -13.18 3.95 3.06
N ASP A 65 -14.28 4.35 2.42
CA ASP A 65 -15.50 4.72 3.14
C ASP A 65 -16.06 3.54 3.96
N ILE A 66 -15.91 2.30 3.48
CA ILE A 66 -16.25 1.10 4.22
C ILE A 66 -15.25 0.86 5.35
N VAL A 67 -13.94 0.91 5.04
CA VAL A 67 -12.85 0.76 6.02
C VAL A 67 -13.00 1.78 7.17
N ARG A 68 -13.26 3.04 6.81
CA ARG A 68 -13.51 4.14 7.74
C ARG A 68 -14.61 3.80 8.74
N HIS A 69 -15.71 3.25 8.26
CA HIS A 69 -16.88 2.96 9.09
C HIS A 69 -16.60 1.86 10.13
N TYR A 70 -15.78 0.88 9.77
CA TYR A 70 -15.60 -0.29 10.62
C TYR A 70 -14.39 -0.22 11.57
N PHE A 71 -13.26 0.29 11.13
CA PHE A 71 -12.08 0.34 12.00
C PHE A 71 -11.05 1.43 11.65
N GLY A 72 -11.05 1.91 10.42
CA GLY A 72 -9.98 2.77 9.91
C GLY A 72 -10.12 4.24 10.33
N GLY A 73 -11.33 4.71 10.59
CA GLY A 73 -11.59 6.14 10.75
C GLY A 73 -11.22 6.93 9.50
N GLU A 74 -10.96 8.22 9.63
CA GLU A 74 -10.55 9.06 8.50
C GLU A 74 -9.26 8.54 7.86
N TYR A 75 -9.20 8.63 6.51
CA TYR A 75 -7.99 8.32 5.80
C TYR A 75 -6.87 9.28 6.19
N GLY A 76 -5.66 8.73 6.32
CA GLY A 76 -4.46 9.50 6.49
C GLY A 76 -3.28 8.75 5.85
N ARG A 77 -2.37 9.49 5.25
CA ARG A 77 -1.22 8.90 4.56
C ARG A 77 -0.26 8.23 5.53
N VAL A 78 -0.05 8.84 6.69
CA VAL A 78 0.82 8.29 7.75
C VAL A 78 0.19 7.05 8.35
N LYS A 79 -1.12 7.09 8.64
CA LYS A 79 -1.90 5.94 9.09
C LYS A 79 -1.80 4.77 8.10
N PHE A 80 -2.02 5.05 6.82
CA PHE A 80 -1.98 4.01 5.80
C PHE A 80 -0.58 3.40 5.65
N ARG A 81 0.48 4.21 5.72
CA ARG A 81 1.85 3.72 5.79
C ARG A 81 2.06 2.82 7.00
N PHE A 82 1.61 3.27 8.17
CA PHE A 82 1.70 2.48 9.39
C PHE A 82 0.96 1.13 9.26
N MET A 83 -0.21 1.11 8.61
CA MET A 83 -0.94 -0.14 8.36
C MET A 83 -0.11 -1.12 7.52
N ILE A 84 0.48 -0.65 6.43
CA ILE A 84 1.31 -1.47 5.54
C ILE A 84 2.55 -1.99 6.27
N ASP A 85 3.24 -1.13 7.02
CA ASP A 85 4.50 -1.47 7.69
C ASP A 85 4.28 -2.40 8.91
N SER A 86 3.10 -2.35 9.53
CA SER A 86 2.74 -3.20 10.67
C SER A 86 2.18 -4.55 10.27
N ALA A 87 1.62 -4.68 9.07
CA ALA A 87 0.99 -5.91 8.61
C ALA A 87 2.01 -7.01 8.31
N THR A 88 1.65 -8.26 8.61
CA THR A 88 2.40 -9.45 8.21
C THR A 88 1.89 -10.05 6.90
N TRP A 89 0.90 -9.42 6.28
CA TRP A 89 0.30 -9.78 5.00
C TRP A 89 0.42 -8.60 4.02
N VAL A 90 0.17 -8.89 2.73
CA VAL A 90 0.22 -7.85 1.69
C VAL A 90 -1.06 -7.04 1.72
N ILE A 91 -0.94 -5.72 1.91
CA ILE A 91 -2.03 -4.77 1.77
C ILE A 91 -1.89 -4.11 0.39
N ASN A 92 -2.85 -4.37 -0.48
CA ASN A 92 -2.96 -3.81 -1.82
C ASN A 92 -4.44 -3.65 -2.20
N ASP A 93 -4.73 -3.13 -3.38
CA ASP A 93 -6.11 -2.94 -3.84
C ASP A 93 -6.93 -4.23 -3.81
N GLN A 94 -6.32 -5.36 -4.20
CA GLN A 94 -7.00 -6.66 -4.17
C GLN A 94 -7.40 -7.07 -2.75
N TRP A 95 -6.51 -6.86 -1.76
CA TRP A 95 -6.83 -7.14 -0.37
C TRP A 95 -8.00 -6.28 0.13
N PHE A 96 -8.04 -5.02 -0.28
CA PHE A 96 -9.18 -4.15 0.05
C PHE A 96 -10.46 -4.60 -0.63
N ASP A 97 -10.41 -4.94 -1.91
CA ASP A 97 -11.58 -5.42 -2.66
C ASP A 97 -12.13 -6.73 -2.08
N ASP A 98 -11.25 -7.66 -1.71
CA ASP A 98 -11.64 -8.95 -1.15
C ASP A 98 -12.34 -8.83 0.21
N HIS A 99 -11.97 -7.85 1.04
CA HIS A 99 -12.46 -7.72 2.41
C HIS A 99 -13.44 -6.56 2.62
N PHE A 100 -13.36 -5.52 1.78
CA PHE A 100 -14.09 -4.25 1.95
C PHE A 100 -14.69 -3.72 0.64
N GLY A 101 -14.71 -4.52 -0.43
CA GLY A 101 -15.22 -4.11 -1.74
C GLY A 101 -16.73 -3.82 -1.74
N SER A 102 -17.48 -4.41 -0.78
CA SER A 102 -18.90 -4.08 -0.53
C SER A 102 -19.24 -4.27 0.94
N TYR A 103 -20.27 -3.57 1.43
CA TYR A 103 -20.78 -3.72 2.80
C TYR A 103 -21.27 -5.15 3.12
N GLU A 104 -21.75 -5.88 2.11
CA GLU A 104 -22.26 -7.23 2.26
C GLU A 104 -21.15 -8.26 2.51
N ASN A 105 -19.94 -7.97 2.09
CA ASN A 105 -18.80 -8.88 2.20
C ASN A 105 -17.94 -8.64 3.45
N VAL A 106 -18.29 -7.63 4.26
CA VAL A 106 -17.49 -7.30 5.44
C VAL A 106 -17.67 -8.34 6.52
N ASP A 107 -16.59 -9.03 6.88
CA ASP A 107 -16.54 -9.92 8.03
C ASP A 107 -16.31 -9.12 9.32
N MET A 108 -17.34 -9.08 10.17
CA MET A 108 -17.30 -8.35 11.44
C MET A 108 -16.25 -8.90 12.41
N GLY A 109 -15.99 -10.21 12.38
CA GLY A 109 -14.95 -10.82 13.21
C GLY A 109 -13.57 -10.39 12.75
N TYR A 110 -13.34 -10.37 11.44
CA TYR A 110 -12.09 -9.91 10.87
C TYR A 110 -11.87 -8.41 11.08
N THR A 111 -12.89 -7.58 10.93
CA THR A 111 -12.78 -6.14 11.21
C THR A 111 -12.46 -5.84 12.67
N ALA A 112 -13.08 -6.56 13.60
CA ALA A 112 -12.76 -6.45 15.03
C ALA A 112 -11.31 -6.87 15.32
N TYR A 113 -10.85 -7.94 14.67
CA TYR A 113 -9.45 -8.36 14.74
C TYR A 113 -8.51 -7.26 14.23
N LEU A 114 -8.77 -6.68 13.04
CA LEU A 114 -7.95 -5.62 12.46
C LEU A 114 -7.92 -4.38 13.34
N SER A 115 -9.07 -3.96 13.88
CA SER A 115 -9.16 -2.83 14.80
C SER A 115 -8.25 -3.04 16.02
N ASN A 116 -8.36 -4.19 16.67
CA ASN A 116 -7.52 -4.52 17.82
C ASN A 116 -6.04 -4.64 17.45
N PHE A 117 -5.74 -5.28 16.32
CA PHE A 117 -4.36 -5.46 15.86
C PHE A 117 -3.66 -4.12 15.66
N TYR A 118 -4.26 -3.22 14.87
CA TYR A 118 -3.64 -1.92 14.58
C TYR A 118 -3.63 -0.99 15.80
N THR A 119 -4.66 -1.03 16.63
CA THR A 119 -4.69 -0.26 17.89
C THR A 119 -3.53 -0.67 18.81
N ASN A 120 -3.34 -1.95 19.03
CA ASN A 120 -2.27 -2.44 19.89
C ASN A 120 -0.88 -2.09 19.33
N ARG A 121 -0.68 -2.27 18.02
CA ARG A 121 0.58 -1.91 17.38
C ARG A 121 0.87 -0.41 17.45
N LEU A 122 -0.15 0.42 17.32
CA LEU A 122 0.00 1.87 17.46
C LEU A 122 0.35 2.30 18.87
N ILE A 123 -0.26 1.68 19.88
CA ILE A 123 0.07 1.90 21.31
C ILE A 123 1.54 1.53 21.58
N GLU A 124 1.99 0.37 21.08
CA GLU A 124 3.39 -0.07 21.22
C GLU A 124 4.34 0.96 20.56
N LEU A 125 4.07 1.34 19.31
CA LEU A 125 4.87 2.34 18.60
C LEU A 125 4.90 3.69 19.35
N ASN A 126 3.77 4.18 19.83
CA ASN A 126 3.69 5.45 20.52
C ASN A 126 4.42 5.41 21.87
N ARG A 127 4.43 4.27 22.55
CA ARG A 127 5.26 4.07 23.74
C ARG A 127 6.75 4.17 23.44
N GLU A 128 7.22 3.44 22.41
CA GLU A 128 8.62 3.50 21.96
C GLU A 128 9.03 4.91 21.55
N ARG A 129 8.18 5.61 20.83
CA ARG A 129 8.42 7.01 20.40
C ARG A 129 8.58 7.94 21.62
N ARG A 130 7.74 7.79 22.65
CA ARG A 130 7.86 8.60 23.89
C ARG A 130 9.15 8.30 24.66
N GLU A 131 9.55 7.04 24.72
CA GLU A 131 10.84 6.66 25.33
C GLU A 131 12.04 7.33 24.63
N GLN A 132 11.89 7.62 23.32
CA GLN A 132 12.86 8.34 22.51
C GLN A 132 12.70 9.88 22.55
N GLY A 133 11.73 10.40 23.33
CA GLY A 133 11.42 11.83 23.40
C GLY A 133 10.69 12.36 22.16
N LEU A 134 10.11 11.47 21.36
CA LEU A 134 9.31 11.83 20.17
C LEU A 134 7.83 11.91 20.52
N ASP A 135 7.11 12.73 19.76
CA ASP A 135 5.65 12.82 19.86
C ASP A 135 4.97 11.52 19.37
N VAL A 136 3.72 11.31 19.77
CA VAL A 136 2.88 10.22 19.23
C VAL A 136 2.75 10.33 17.72
N LEU A 137 2.40 9.25 17.06
CA LEU A 137 2.25 9.24 15.60
C LEU A 137 1.10 10.17 15.16
N LYS A 138 1.41 11.09 14.27
CA LYS A 138 0.49 12.09 13.73
C LYS A 138 0.51 12.09 12.22
N GLU A 139 -0.61 12.49 11.63
CA GLU A 139 -0.68 12.84 10.21
C GLU A 139 0.11 14.15 9.93
N ASP A 140 0.31 14.45 8.65
CA ASP A 140 1.04 15.65 8.22
C ASP A 140 0.38 16.97 8.68
N ASP A 141 -0.94 16.95 8.93
CA ASP A 141 -1.71 18.07 9.47
C ASP A 141 -1.69 18.19 11.00
N GLY A 142 -1.01 17.27 11.69
CA GLY A 142 -0.91 17.20 13.14
C GLY A 142 -2.02 16.39 13.82
N THR A 143 -2.97 15.83 13.08
CA THR A 143 -4.01 14.97 13.64
C THR A 143 -3.39 13.68 14.18
N ILE A 144 -3.78 13.25 15.38
CA ILE A 144 -3.27 12.01 15.98
C ILE A 144 -3.83 10.81 15.20
N VAL A 145 -2.95 9.89 14.82
CA VAL A 145 -3.36 8.63 14.19
C VAL A 145 -4.11 7.76 15.19
N GLN A 146 -5.28 7.27 14.78
CA GLN A 146 -6.13 6.38 15.58
C GLN A 146 -6.91 5.42 14.67
N PHE A 147 -7.26 4.24 15.19
CA PHE A 147 -7.97 3.21 14.43
C PHE A 147 -9.39 2.96 14.90
N ALA A 148 -9.66 2.96 16.17
CA ALA A 148 -11.01 2.75 16.69
C ALA A 148 -11.68 4.11 16.94
N ASP A 149 -12.94 4.23 16.57
CA ASP A 149 -13.78 5.38 16.93
C ASP A 149 -14.32 5.21 18.38
N ASN A 150 -13.41 4.92 19.31
CA ASN A 150 -13.77 4.71 20.70
C ASN A 150 -13.79 6.00 21.50
N GLY A 151 -13.62 7.15 20.86
CA GLY A 151 -13.71 8.48 21.49
C GLY A 151 -12.64 8.78 22.54
N ASP A 152 -11.83 7.80 22.93
CA ASP A 152 -10.81 7.96 23.96
C ASP A 152 -9.41 8.08 23.34
N LEU A 153 -9.08 9.31 22.94
CA LEU A 153 -7.74 9.67 22.48
C LEU A 153 -6.65 9.30 23.51
N GLN A 154 -7.00 9.16 24.79
CA GLN A 154 -6.05 8.79 25.83
C GLN A 154 -5.47 7.38 25.65
N THR A 155 -6.17 6.51 24.94
CA THR A 155 -5.67 5.18 24.62
C THR A 155 -4.41 5.21 23.74
N TYR A 156 -4.22 6.27 22.97
CA TYR A 156 -3.10 6.40 22.03
C TYR A 156 -1.99 7.34 22.50
N ILE A 157 -2.20 8.04 23.63
CA ILE A 157 -1.26 9.05 24.17
C ILE A 157 -0.30 8.48 25.21
#